data_483b99d23835fd13562ec70b4c74a58e
#
_entry.id   483b99d23835fd13562ec70b4c74a58e
#
_cell.length_a   1.000
_cell.length_b   1.000
_cell.length_c   1.000
_cell.angle_alpha   90.00
_cell.angle_beta   90.00
_cell.angle_gamma   90.00
#
_symmetry.space_group_name_H-M   'P 1'
#
loop_
_entity.id
_entity.type
_entity.pdbx_description
1 polymer ?
#
loop_
_entity_poly.entity_id
_entity_poly.type
_entity_poly.pdbx_seq_one_letter_code
_entity_poly.pdbx_strand_id
1 'polypeptide(L)'
;MMAGRRWIAGKQALAVELDIRTSVYAKLVRLSFGFYDKHQTGQLMSRATVDLQGVRFFLGYGLIFFFQHVFTVLGVGIVIFFIEWKLALIALAIAPVLIAVAYRYSHVSHPLLREVQQKMADVATVAEENIVGVHVVKSFAQEAAEQQKFEHRSEEVFGLSVQANRQRAFYVPILSFLPLLAQAAILLVGGRMVANGSLSVGGFVRFNLYLAMLVMPLRALGMWIGQAQRATASGERIFQVVDEPEEIGDAPDARELPPGPGRVVFSNVTFGYDPERPVLSDVDLDLTAGRVVALIGHTGSGKTTLAALVPRFYDVQSGSVTIDGADVRGLTLASLRR
;
A
#
# COMPACT_ATOMS: atom_id res chain seq x y z
N MET A 1 17.34 -23.18 -18.88
CA MET A 1 17.70 -21.98 -18.09
C MET A 1 16.52 -21.14 -17.64
N MET A 2 15.54 -20.78 -18.47
CA MET A 2 14.40 -19.91 -18.06
C MET A 2 13.52 -20.52 -16.97
N ALA A 3 13.20 -21.82 -17.04
CA ALA A 3 12.38 -22.51 -16.04
C ALA A 3 13.05 -22.54 -14.66
N GLY A 4 14.35 -22.89 -14.59
CA GLY A 4 15.09 -22.91 -13.33
C GLY A 4 15.17 -21.55 -12.65
N ARG A 5 15.44 -20.47 -13.42
CA ARG A 5 15.45 -19.11 -12.90
C ARG A 5 14.09 -18.70 -12.31
N ARG A 6 13.00 -18.99 -13.02
CA ARG A 6 11.64 -18.68 -12.56
C ARG A 6 11.28 -19.46 -11.30
N TRP A 7 11.67 -20.72 -11.24
CA TRP A 7 11.41 -21.58 -10.08
C TRP A 7 12.15 -21.09 -8.83
N ILE A 8 13.47 -20.77 -8.98
CA ILE A 8 14.28 -20.24 -7.87
C ILE A 8 13.72 -18.91 -7.38
N ALA A 9 13.44 -17.97 -8.30
CA ALA A 9 12.90 -16.67 -7.94
C ALA A 9 11.52 -16.76 -7.27
N GLY A 10 10.65 -17.63 -7.79
CA GLY A 10 9.34 -17.87 -7.17
C GLY A 10 9.47 -18.46 -5.77
N LYS A 11 10.36 -19.43 -5.57
CA LYS A 11 10.64 -20.03 -4.26
C LYS A 11 11.16 -18.97 -3.26
N GLN A 12 12.10 -18.13 -3.68
CA GLN A 12 12.65 -17.07 -2.83
C GLN A 12 11.59 -16.02 -2.47
N ALA A 13 10.79 -15.58 -3.45
CA ALA A 13 9.73 -14.62 -3.20
C ALA A 13 8.66 -15.15 -2.24
N LEU A 14 8.32 -16.43 -2.33
CA LEU A 14 7.39 -17.10 -1.39
C LEU A 14 8.00 -17.25 0.00
N ALA A 15 9.30 -17.54 0.11
CA ALA A 15 10.00 -17.62 1.39
C ALA A 15 10.00 -16.25 2.09
N VAL A 16 10.37 -15.17 1.37
CA VAL A 16 10.33 -13.80 1.89
C VAL A 16 8.90 -13.39 2.31
N GLU A 17 7.88 -13.76 1.50
CA GLU A 17 6.48 -13.51 1.87
C GLU A 17 6.10 -14.22 3.17
N LEU A 18 6.52 -15.47 3.35
CA LEU A 18 6.25 -16.24 4.57
C LEU A 18 6.91 -15.59 5.79
N ASP A 19 8.19 -15.22 5.67
CA ASP A 19 8.96 -14.61 6.75
C ASP A 19 8.34 -13.26 7.18
N ILE A 20 8.02 -12.39 6.22
CA ILE A 20 7.38 -11.11 6.51
C ILE A 20 5.98 -11.32 7.11
N ARG A 21 5.17 -12.23 6.56
CA ARG A 21 3.83 -12.53 7.09
C ARG A 21 3.90 -13.01 8.53
N THR A 22 4.83 -13.90 8.84
CA THR A 22 5.05 -14.42 10.19
C THR A 22 5.48 -13.29 11.14
N SER A 23 6.39 -12.42 10.69
CA SER A 23 6.85 -11.27 11.47
C SER A 23 5.74 -10.27 11.75
N VAL A 24 4.94 -9.92 10.72
CA VAL A 24 3.77 -9.04 10.87
C VAL A 24 2.76 -9.63 11.86
N TYR A 25 2.44 -10.92 11.72
CA TYR A 25 1.49 -11.57 12.61
C TYR A 25 2.00 -11.64 14.06
N ALA A 26 3.26 -12.04 14.25
CA ALA A 26 3.89 -12.07 15.58
C ALA A 26 3.89 -10.70 16.24
N LYS A 27 4.13 -9.64 15.45
CA LYS A 27 4.07 -8.26 15.93
C LYS A 27 2.64 -7.84 16.29
N LEU A 28 1.68 -8.07 15.41
CA LEU A 28 0.27 -7.74 15.67
C LEU A 28 -0.22 -8.36 17.00
N VAL A 29 0.13 -9.62 17.28
CA VAL A 29 -0.30 -10.28 18.53
C VAL A 29 0.32 -9.65 19.79
N ARG A 30 1.45 -8.94 19.67
CA ARG A 30 2.15 -8.29 20.79
C ARG A 30 1.77 -6.83 20.98
N LEU A 31 1.21 -6.16 19.97
CA LEU A 31 0.85 -4.76 20.07
C LEU A 31 -0.24 -4.51 21.11
N SER A 32 -0.18 -3.35 21.76
CA SER A 32 -1.12 -2.92 22.80
C SER A 32 -2.52 -2.63 22.24
N PHE A 33 -3.53 -2.64 23.09
CA PHE A 33 -4.90 -2.24 22.70
C PHE A 33 -4.94 -0.80 22.18
N GLY A 34 -4.13 0.12 22.71
CA GLY A 34 -4.04 1.50 22.24
C GLY A 34 -3.63 1.63 20.77
N PHE A 35 -2.88 0.66 20.23
CA PHE A 35 -2.61 0.58 18.79
C PHE A 35 -3.88 0.24 18.00
N TYR A 36 -4.67 -0.73 18.48
CA TYR A 36 -5.90 -1.17 17.81
C TYR A 36 -7.03 -0.13 17.88
N ASP A 37 -7.05 0.70 18.93
CA ASP A 37 -8.01 1.81 19.05
C ASP A 37 -7.78 2.88 17.96
N LYS A 38 -6.53 3.04 17.52
CA LYS A 38 -6.12 4.02 16.50
C LYS A 38 -6.16 3.47 15.07
N HIS A 39 -6.25 2.14 14.89
CA HIS A 39 -6.13 1.50 13.58
C HIS A 39 -7.31 0.59 13.27
N GLN A 40 -7.87 0.73 12.07
CA GLN A 40 -8.94 -0.15 11.61
C GLN A 40 -8.41 -1.55 11.31
N THR A 41 -9.03 -2.58 11.84
CA THR A 41 -8.64 -3.99 11.66
C THR A 41 -8.55 -4.38 10.17
N GLY A 42 -9.46 -3.87 9.33
CA GLY A 42 -9.43 -4.12 7.89
C GLY A 42 -8.16 -3.60 7.20
N GLN A 43 -7.63 -2.45 7.64
CA GLN A 43 -6.36 -1.92 7.11
C GLN A 43 -5.18 -2.79 7.52
N LEU A 44 -5.15 -3.27 8.76
CA LEU A 44 -4.11 -4.17 9.26
C LEU A 44 -4.11 -5.50 8.50
N MET A 45 -5.30 -6.06 8.24
CA MET A 45 -5.45 -7.27 7.42
C MET A 45 -5.00 -7.05 5.98
N SER A 46 -5.27 -5.88 5.40
CA SER A 46 -4.78 -5.53 4.06
C SER A 46 -3.25 -5.50 3.99
N ARG A 47 -2.56 -4.98 5.03
CA ARG A 47 -1.09 -5.01 5.12
C ARG A 47 -0.54 -6.43 5.15
N ALA A 48 -1.19 -7.34 5.89
CA ALA A 48 -0.79 -8.75 6.00
C ALA A 48 -1.15 -9.59 4.76
N THR A 49 -1.94 -9.08 3.82
CA THR A 49 -2.42 -9.81 2.63
C THR A 49 -2.06 -9.10 1.33
N VAL A 50 -2.77 -8.02 0.99
CA VAL A 50 -2.65 -7.33 -0.31
C VAL A 50 -1.29 -6.68 -0.49
N ASP A 51 -0.77 -5.99 0.54
CA ASP A 51 0.52 -5.34 0.47
C ASP A 51 1.66 -6.37 0.33
N LEU A 52 1.60 -7.48 1.06
CA LEU A 52 2.55 -8.58 0.91
C LEU A 52 2.55 -9.19 -0.49
N GLN A 53 1.39 -9.34 -1.12
CA GLN A 53 1.30 -9.82 -2.50
C GLN A 53 1.98 -8.85 -3.47
N GLY A 54 1.86 -7.54 -3.27
CA GLY A 54 2.54 -6.51 -4.05
C GLY A 54 4.06 -6.64 -3.97
N VAL A 55 4.60 -6.76 -2.76
CA VAL A 55 6.03 -6.98 -2.52
C VAL A 55 6.50 -8.30 -3.14
N ARG A 56 5.81 -9.40 -2.89
CA ARG A 56 6.12 -10.72 -3.47
C ARG A 56 6.18 -10.68 -4.99
N PHE A 57 5.16 -10.07 -5.64
CA PHE A 57 5.10 -10.00 -7.10
C PHE A 57 6.30 -9.26 -7.66
N PHE A 58 6.68 -8.14 -7.04
CA PHE A 58 7.85 -7.37 -7.49
C PHE A 58 9.16 -8.14 -7.27
N LEU A 59 9.35 -8.77 -6.13
CA LEU A 59 10.55 -9.58 -5.84
C LEU A 59 10.66 -10.81 -6.74
N GLY A 60 9.54 -11.52 -6.96
CA GLY A 60 9.52 -12.76 -7.76
C GLY A 60 9.65 -12.55 -9.26
N TYR A 61 9.07 -11.48 -9.78
CA TYR A 61 9.01 -11.20 -11.21
C TYR A 61 9.60 -9.84 -11.57
N GLY A 62 9.23 -8.79 -10.84
CA GLY A 62 9.55 -7.41 -11.18
C GLY A 62 11.04 -7.16 -11.29
N LEU A 63 11.79 -7.54 -10.28
CA LEU A 63 13.25 -7.35 -10.20
C LEU A 63 13.97 -8.06 -11.35
N ILE A 64 13.61 -9.31 -11.62
CA ILE A 64 14.24 -10.11 -12.67
C ILE A 64 13.97 -9.51 -14.04
N PHE A 65 12.71 -9.18 -14.32
CA PHE A 65 12.36 -8.61 -15.63
C PHE A 65 12.88 -7.19 -15.78
N PHE A 66 12.92 -6.39 -14.71
CA PHE A 66 13.52 -5.07 -14.75
C PHE A 66 14.99 -5.13 -15.19
N PHE A 67 15.80 -5.93 -14.50
CA PHE A 67 17.21 -6.08 -14.89
C PHE A 67 17.38 -6.71 -16.26
N GLN A 68 16.58 -7.71 -16.60
CA GLN A 68 16.60 -8.32 -17.95
C GLN A 68 16.34 -7.27 -19.02
N HIS A 69 15.32 -6.42 -18.85
CA HIS A 69 14.99 -5.37 -19.83
C HIS A 69 16.05 -4.28 -19.87
N VAL A 70 16.63 -3.88 -18.73
CA VAL A 70 17.75 -2.94 -18.68
C VAL A 70 18.95 -3.48 -19.49
N PHE A 71 19.36 -4.73 -19.21
CA PHE A 71 20.50 -5.34 -19.95
C PHE A 71 20.17 -5.54 -21.43
N THR A 72 18.92 -5.87 -21.78
CA THR A 72 18.52 -5.97 -23.18
C THR A 72 18.61 -4.63 -23.88
N VAL A 73 18.09 -3.56 -23.26
CA VAL A 73 18.11 -2.21 -23.84
C VAL A 73 19.55 -1.73 -24.01
N LEU A 74 20.40 -1.89 -23.00
CA LEU A 74 21.82 -1.51 -23.07
C LEU A 74 22.57 -2.35 -24.10
N GLY A 75 22.45 -3.68 -24.05
CA GLY A 75 23.16 -4.57 -24.95
C GLY A 75 22.77 -4.38 -26.41
N VAL A 76 21.46 -4.34 -26.70
CA VAL A 76 20.96 -4.10 -28.05
C VAL A 76 21.28 -2.67 -28.50
N GLY A 77 21.17 -1.67 -27.63
CA GLY A 77 21.56 -0.30 -27.94
C GLY A 77 23.03 -0.18 -28.36
N ILE A 78 23.92 -0.84 -27.65
CA ILE A 78 25.34 -0.91 -28.01
C ILE A 78 25.51 -1.59 -29.38
N VAL A 79 24.87 -2.73 -29.61
CA VAL A 79 24.96 -3.46 -30.89
C VAL A 79 24.46 -2.60 -32.06
N ILE A 80 23.35 -1.93 -31.93
CA ILE A 80 22.78 -1.04 -32.97
C ILE A 80 23.80 0.09 -33.29
N PHE A 81 24.41 0.69 -32.26
CA PHE A 81 25.36 1.76 -32.43
C PHE A 81 26.64 1.30 -33.22
N PHE A 82 27.10 0.08 -32.96
CA PHE A 82 28.22 -0.51 -33.70
C PHE A 82 27.87 -0.97 -35.12
N ILE A 83 26.59 -1.32 -35.39
CA ILE A 83 26.16 -1.63 -36.77
C ILE A 83 26.15 -0.40 -37.62
N GLU A 84 25.49 0.67 -37.19
CA GLU A 84 25.42 1.93 -37.91
C GLU A 84 24.99 3.08 -36.96
N TRP A 85 25.99 3.84 -36.50
CA TRP A 85 25.77 4.91 -35.52
C TRP A 85 24.88 6.05 -36.02
N LYS A 86 24.87 6.34 -37.34
CA LYS A 86 24.03 7.39 -37.95
C LYS A 86 22.54 7.02 -37.81
N LEU A 87 22.19 5.77 -38.10
CA LEU A 87 20.82 5.27 -37.93
C LEU A 87 20.45 5.19 -36.46
N ALA A 88 21.38 4.82 -35.58
CA ALA A 88 21.15 4.80 -34.13
C ALA A 88 20.87 6.21 -33.59
N LEU A 89 21.52 7.25 -34.08
CA LEU A 89 21.24 8.63 -33.72
C LEU A 89 19.85 9.08 -34.19
N ILE A 90 19.40 8.67 -35.38
CA ILE A 90 18.04 8.93 -35.85
C ILE A 90 17.00 8.27 -34.92
N ALA A 91 17.23 7.00 -34.52
CA ALA A 91 16.37 6.30 -33.58
C ALA A 91 16.34 7.00 -32.21
N LEU A 92 17.48 7.50 -31.74
CA LEU A 92 17.60 8.18 -30.46
C LEU A 92 17.00 9.59 -30.48
N ALA A 93 17.06 10.31 -31.59
CA ALA A 93 16.57 11.68 -31.74
C ALA A 93 15.07 11.82 -31.50
N ILE A 94 14.28 10.75 -31.73
CA ILE A 94 12.84 10.76 -31.44
C ILE A 94 12.53 10.60 -29.95
N ALA A 95 13.46 10.04 -29.17
CA ALA A 95 13.25 9.74 -27.75
C ALA A 95 12.95 10.99 -26.89
N PRO A 96 13.67 12.12 -27.02
CA PRO A 96 13.36 13.35 -26.30
C PRO A 96 11.96 13.86 -26.60
N VAL A 97 11.53 13.81 -27.89
CA VAL A 97 10.21 14.26 -28.32
C VAL A 97 9.14 13.35 -27.70
N LEU A 98 9.35 12.04 -27.74
CA LEU A 98 8.44 11.05 -27.19
C LEU A 98 8.31 11.21 -25.66
N ILE A 99 9.44 11.45 -24.97
CA ILE A 99 9.46 11.71 -23.52
C ILE A 99 8.69 13.00 -23.19
N ALA A 100 8.90 14.08 -23.95
CA ALA A 100 8.19 15.34 -23.73
C ALA A 100 6.68 15.19 -23.91
N VAL A 101 6.22 14.51 -24.97
CA VAL A 101 4.79 14.23 -25.21
C VAL A 101 4.22 13.32 -24.13
N ALA A 102 4.94 12.27 -23.75
CA ALA A 102 4.51 11.34 -22.69
C ALA A 102 4.42 12.04 -21.33
N TYR A 103 5.40 12.90 -21.00
CA TYR A 103 5.39 13.70 -19.78
C TYR A 103 4.18 14.64 -19.73
N ARG A 104 3.94 15.36 -20.82
CA ARG A 104 2.78 16.25 -20.92
C ARG A 104 1.46 15.48 -20.79
N TYR A 105 1.32 14.35 -21.47
CA TYR A 105 0.15 13.48 -21.33
C TYR A 105 -0.03 13.01 -19.89
N SER A 106 1.02 12.54 -19.27
CA SER A 106 1.00 12.10 -17.87
C SER A 106 0.55 13.22 -16.93
N HIS A 107 1.10 14.42 -17.09
CA HIS A 107 0.79 15.59 -16.26
C HIS A 107 -0.68 16.04 -16.37
N VAL A 108 -1.27 15.92 -17.56
CA VAL A 108 -2.68 16.26 -17.79
C VAL A 108 -3.62 15.14 -17.38
N SER A 109 -3.26 13.89 -17.67
CA SER A 109 -4.12 12.73 -17.49
C SER A 109 -4.19 12.23 -16.03
N HIS A 110 -3.08 12.27 -15.28
CA HIS A 110 -3.03 11.74 -13.91
C HIS A 110 -3.98 12.44 -12.93
N PRO A 111 -4.06 13.80 -12.86
CA PRO A 111 -5.01 14.46 -11.97
C PRO A 111 -6.45 14.11 -12.34
N LEU A 112 -6.78 14.11 -13.63
CA LEU A 112 -8.12 13.81 -14.13
C LEU A 112 -8.55 12.37 -13.82
N LEU A 113 -7.64 11.40 -13.98
CA LEU A 113 -7.92 10.01 -13.62
C LEU A 113 -8.09 9.82 -12.11
N ARG A 114 -7.35 10.58 -11.28
CA ARG A 114 -7.56 10.56 -9.82
C ARG A 114 -8.93 11.13 -9.45
N GLU A 115 -9.36 12.20 -10.10
CA GLU A 115 -10.67 12.78 -9.88
C GLU A 115 -11.80 11.82 -10.29
N VAL A 116 -11.67 11.14 -11.43
CA VAL A 116 -12.59 10.05 -11.83
C VAL A 116 -12.66 8.96 -10.75
N GLN A 117 -11.51 8.52 -10.21
CA GLN A 117 -11.47 7.51 -9.16
C GLN A 117 -12.16 8.01 -7.86
N GLN A 118 -11.94 9.26 -7.49
CA GLN A 118 -12.58 9.86 -6.32
C GLN A 118 -14.11 9.92 -6.49
N LYS A 119 -14.59 10.41 -7.65
CA LYS A 119 -16.02 10.47 -7.94
C LYS A 119 -16.67 9.10 -8.06
N MET A 120 -15.93 8.10 -8.55
CA MET A 120 -16.40 6.71 -8.55
C MET A 120 -16.57 6.17 -7.12
N ALA A 121 -15.69 6.54 -6.19
CA ALA A 121 -15.87 6.21 -4.78
C ALA A 121 -17.11 6.88 -4.19
N ASP A 122 -17.40 8.16 -4.55
CA ASP A 122 -18.61 8.86 -4.10
C ASP A 122 -19.88 8.13 -4.59
N VAL A 123 -19.91 7.64 -5.85
CA VAL A 123 -21.01 6.81 -6.38
C VAL A 123 -21.15 5.52 -5.59
N ALA A 124 -20.05 4.84 -5.30
CA ALA A 124 -20.06 3.62 -4.52
C ALA A 124 -20.61 3.83 -3.10
N THR A 125 -20.24 4.95 -2.46
CA THR A 125 -20.75 5.32 -1.13
C THR A 125 -22.26 5.54 -1.16
N VAL A 126 -22.80 6.29 -2.15
CA VAL A 126 -24.25 6.49 -2.29
C VAL A 126 -24.97 5.15 -2.51
N ALA A 127 -24.40 4.27 -3.32
CA ALA A 127 -24.98 2.94 -3.53
C ALA A 127 -24.99 2.09 -2.24
N GLU A 128 -23.88 2.10 -1.49
CA GLU A 128 -23.75 1.39 -0.21
C GLU A 128 -24.74 1.92 0.83
N GLU A 129 -24.83 3.25 1.01
CA GLU A 129 -25.77 3.90 1.91
C GLU A 129 -27.23 3.47 1.60
N ASN A 130 -27.59 3.45 0.31
CA ASN A 130 -28.93 3.09 -0.14
C ASN A 130 -29.23 1.60 0.05
N ILE A 131 -28.25 0.71 -0.19
CA ILE A 131 -28.41 -0.73 0.00
C ILE A 131 -28.56 -1.06 1.50
N VAL A 132 -27.71 -0.49 2.34
CA VAL A 132 -27.76 -0.67 3.79
C VAL A 132 -29.04 -0.04 4.38
N GLY A 133 -29.39 1.17 3.91
CA GLY A 133 -30.55 1.93 4.36
C GLY A 133 -31.85 1.63 3.62
N VAL A 134 -31.95 0.57 2.80
CA VAL A 134 -33.09 0.32 1.91
C VAL A 134 -34.46 0.27 2.63
N HIS A 135 -34.48 -0.23 3.87
CA HIS A 135 -35.69 -0.21 4.68
C HIS A 135 -36.17 1.21 4.99
N VAL A 136 -35.28 2.13 5.28
CA VAL A 136 -35.57 3.54 5.54
C VAL A 136 -36.07 4.21 4.26
N VAL A 137 -35.36 4.05 3.15
CA VAL A 137 -35.74 4.60 1.84
C VAL A 137 -37.16 4.16 1.46
N LYS A 138 -37.49 2.86 1.61
CA LYS A 138 -38.82 2.31 1.33
C LYS A 138 -39.87 2.77 2.31
N SER A 139 -39.57 2.87 3.61
CA SER A 139 -40.49 3.32 4.63
C SER A 139 -40.96 4.75 4.43
N PHE A 140 -40.09 5.60 3.83
CA PHE A 140 -40.40 6.99 3.53
C PHE A 140 -40.75 7.25 2.06
N ALA A 141 -40.84 6.21 1.21
CA ALA A 141 -41.12 6.27 -0.22
C ALA A 141 -40.17 7.27 -0.95
N GLN A 142 -38.87 7.25 -0.64
CA GLN A 142 -37.86 8.16 -1.17
C GLN A 142 -37.02 7.56 -2.32
N GLU A 143 -37.50 6.49 -2.96
CA GLU A 143 -36.76 5.80 -4.03
C GLU A 143 -36.40 6.75 -5.19
N ALA A 144 -37.33 7.64 -5.59
CA ALA A 144 -37.12 8.57 -6.67
C ALA A 144 -36.03 9.62 -6.32
N ALA A 145 -36.02 10.11 -5.08
CA ALA A 145 -35.02 11.09 -4.62
C ALA A 145 -33.62 10.46 -4.56
N GLU A 146 -33.51 9.24 -4.02
CA GLU A 146 -32.24 8.53 -3.95
C GLU A 146 -31.74 8.10 -5.35
N GLN A 147 -32.63 7.71 -6.25
CA GLN A 147 -32.29 7.44 -7.63
C GLN A 147 -31.73 8.70 -8.32
N GLN A 148 -32.36 9.85 -8.15
CA GLN A 148 -31.89 11.12 -8.71
C GLN A 148 -30.52 11.52 -8.17
N LYS A 149 -30.28 11.31 -6.88
CA LYS A 149 -28.96 11.54 -6.24
C LYS A 149 -27.89 10.64 -6.85
N PHE A 150 -28.19 9.36 -7.07
CA PHE A 150 -27.27 8.41 -7.72
C PHE A 150 -27.01 8.75 -9.17
N GLU A 151 -28.04 9.10 -9.94
CA GLU A 151 -27.92 9.54 -11.34
C GLU A 151 -27.04 10.78 -11.46
N HIS A 152 -27.24 11.78 -10.63
CA HIS A 152 -26.42 12.99 -10.63
C HIS A 152 -24.93 12.68 -10.37
N ARG A 153 -24.62 11.83 -9.37
CA ARG A 153 -23.23 11.41 -9.13
C ARG A 153 -22.64 10.60 -10.27
N SER A 154 -23.45 9.76 -10.91
CA SER A 154 -23.04 8.98 -12.09
C SER A 154 -22.76 9.87 -13.30
N GLU A 155 -23.54 10.94 -13.51
CA GLU A 155 -23.31 11.93 -14.57
C GLU A 155 -22.01 12.72 -14.34
N GLU A 156 -21.67 13.07 -13.10
CA GLU A 156 -20.37 13.67 -12.77
C GLU A 156 -19.20 12.76 -13.20
N VAL A 157 -19.27 11.46 -12.85
CA VAL A 157 -18.28 10.44 -13.27
C VAL A 157 -18.20 10.32 -14.78
N PHE A 158 -19.36 10.28 -15.46
CA PHE A 158 -19.43 10.21 -16.91
C PHE A 158 -18.74 11.41 -17.56
N GLY A 159 -19.06 12.63 -17.14
CA GLY A 159 -18.48 13.87 -17.67
C GLY A 159 -16.94 13.89 -17.54
N LEU A 160 -16.42 13.54 -16.36
CA LEU A 160 -14.97 13.45 -16.12
C LEU A 160 -14.31 12.31 -16.93
N SER A 161 -14.99 11.18 -17.05
CA SER A 161 -14.50 10.04 -17.86
C SER A 161 -14.42 10.38 -19.34
N VAL A 162 -15.40 11.13 -19.87
CA VAL A 162 -15.36 11.64 -21.24
C VAL A 162 -14.19 12.59 -21.45
N GLN A 163 -13.91 13.50 -20.49
CA GLN A 163 -12.75 14.37 -20.54
C GLN A 163 -11.43 13.57 -20.53
N ALA A 164 -11.30 12.59 -19.62
CA ALA A 164 -10.13 11.72 -19.56
C ALA A 164 -9.92 10.94 -20.88
N ASN A 165 -10.98 10.39 -21.45
CA ASN A 165 -10.93 9.68 -22.72
C ASN A 165 -10.60 10.61 -23.90
N ARG A 166 -11.06 11.86 -23.89
CA ARG A 166 -10.68 12.86 -24.91
C ARG A 166 -9.18 13.13 -24.89
N GLN A 167 -8.58 13.29 -23.71
CA GLN A 167 -7.12 13.44 -23.59
C GLN A 167 -6.41 12.19 -24.11
N ARG A 168 -6.87 11.01 -23.73
CA ARG A 168 -6.33 9.75 -24.20
C ARG A 168 -6.43 9.60 -25.73
N ALA A 169 -7.58 9.93 -26.30
CA ALA A 169 -7.82 9.85 -27.74
C ALA A 169 -6.91 10.79 -28.55
N PHE A 170 -6.46 11.89 -27.97
CA PHE A 170 -5.51 12.81 -28.62
C PHE A 170 -4.06 12.35 -28.47
N TYR A 171 -3.61 12.04 -27.22
CA TYR A 171 -2.20 11.77 -26.96
C TYR A 171 -1.74 10.36 -27.37
N VAL A 172 -2.60 9.34 -27.23
CA VAL A 172 -2.20 7.95 -27.52
C VAL A 172 -1.86 7.73 -28.99
N PRO A 173 -2.62 8.25 -29.97
CA PRO A 173 -2.23 8.18 -31.37
C PRO A 173 -0.90 8.88 -31.66
N ILE A 174 -0.66 10.07 -31.08
CA ILE A 174 0.60 10.80 -31.26
C ILE A 174 1.78 9.97 -30.74
N LEU A 175 1.66 9.42 -29.51
CA LEU A 175 2.69 8.57 -28.91
C LEU A 175 2.94 7.29 -29.73
N SER A 176 1.93 6.79 -30.44
CA SER A 176 2.06 5.62 -31.32
C SER A 176 2.63 5.98 -32.68
N PHE A 177 2.38 7.19 -33.17
CA PHE A 177 2.81 7.66 -34.48
C PHE A 177 4.30 8.09 -34.50
N LEU A 178 4.78 8.69 -33.42
CA LEU A 178 6.18 9.14 -33.31
C LEU A 178 7.22 8.03 -33.61
N PRO A 179 7.11 6.81 -33.02
CA PRO A 179 8.03 5.72 -33.40
C PRO A 179 7.90 5.29 -34.87
N LEU A 180 6.73 5.40 -35.49
CA LEU A 180 6.55 5.10 -36.91
C LEU A 180 7.26 6.12 -37.81
N LEU A 181 7.28 7.40 -37.40
CA LEU A 181 8.08 8.42 -38.11
C LEU A 181 9.58 8.12 -38.02
N ALA A 182 10.07 7.72 -36.83
CA ALA A 182 11.45 7.27 -36.70
C ALA A 182 11.76 6.09 -37.61
N GLN A 183 10.87 5.11 -37.65
CA GLN A 183 11.01 3.93 -38.51
C GLN A 183 11.02 4.31 -39.99
N ALA A 184 10.13 5.22 -40.43
CA ALA A 184 10.14 5.72 -41.80
C ALA A 184 11.45 6.47 -42.18
N ALA A 185 11.94 7.30 -41.26
CA ALA A 185 13.22 7.98 -41.45
C ALA A 185 14.41 6.98 -41.53
N ILE A 186 14.43 5.96 -40.69
CA ILE A 186 15.43 4.89 -40.72
C ILE A 186 15.36 4.09 -42.03
N LEU A 187 14.16 3.77 -42.51
CA LEU A 187 13.96 3.10 -43.81
C LEU A 187 14.46 3.97 -44.98
N LEU A 188 14.16 5.26 -44.97
CA LEU A 188 14.57 6.18 -46.03
C LEU A 188 16.12 6.39 -46.04
N VAL A 189 16.68 6.72 -44.89
CA VAL A 189 18.13 6.99 -44.78
C VAL A 189 18.93 5.70 -44.94
N GLY A 190 18.55 4.63 -44.24
CA GLY A 190 19.20 3.33 -44.34
C GLY A 190 19.07 2.70 -45.74
N GLY A 191 17.92 2.85 -46.39
CA GLY A 191 17.70 2.43 -47.78
C GLY A 191 18.65 3.18 -48.76
N ARG A 192 18.78 4.51 -48.59
CA ARG A 192 19.78 5.29 -49.36
C ARG A 192 21.21 4.84 -49.11
N MET A 193 21.55 4.53 -47.85
CA MET A 193 22.90 4.03 -47.50
C MET A 193 23.16 2.66 -48.14
N VAL A 194 22.18 1.81 -48.23
CA VAL A 194 22.27 0.53 -48.97
C VAL A 194 22.45 0.77 -50.47
N ALA A 195 21.64 1.63 -51.05
CA ALA A 195 21.74 1.97 -52.49
C ALA A 195 23.10 2.56 -52.86
N ASN A 196 23.69 3.35 -52.00
CA ASN A 196 25.02 3.96 -52.16
C ASN A 196 26.17 3.02 -51.75
N GLY A 197 25.91 1.79 -51.31
CA GLY A 197 26.91 0.80 -50.95
C GLY A 197 27.62 1.07 -49.60
N SER A 198 27.18 2.10 -48.84
CA SER A 198 27.77 2.45 -47.54
C SER A 198 27.26 1.54 -46.38
N LEU A 199 26.15 0.84 -46.58
CA LEU A 199 25.61 -0.14 -45.67
C LEU A 199 25.20 -1.40 -46.45
N SER A 200 25.55 -2.60 -45.96
CA SER A 200 25.08 -3.84 -46.58
C SER A 200 23.62 -4.09 -46.31
N VAL A 201 22.92 -4.76 -47.25
CA VAL A 201 21.52 -5.17 -47.04
C VAL A 201 21.38 -5.96 -45.75
N GLY A 202 22.29 -6.90 -45.48
CA GLY A 202 22.31 -7.68 -44.24
C GLY A 202 22.49 -6.84 -42.97
N GLY A 203 23.30 -5.78 -43.05
CA GLY A 203 23.50 -4.79 -41.98
C GLY A 203 22.22 -4.03 -41.68
N PHE A 204 21.54 -3.58 -42.74
CA PHE A 204 20.26 -2.87 -42.62
C PHE A 204 19.15 -3.74 -42.02
N VAL A 205 19.00 -4.99 -42.47
CA VAL A 205 18.05 -5.94 -41.93
C VAL A 205 18.35 -6.22 -40.46
N ARG A 206 19.62 -6.50 -40.11
CA ARG A 206 20.03 -6.68 -38.70
C ARG A 206 19.68 -5.49 -37.83
N PHE A 207 19.97 -4.25 -38.31
CA PHE A 207 19.62 -3.03 -37.60
C PHE A 207 18.12 -2.97 -37.27
N ASN A 208 17.24 -3.21 -38.26
CA ASN A 208 15.80 -3.17 -38.09
C ASN A 208 15.31 -4.27 -37.12
N LEU A 209 15.87 -5.49 -37.17
CA LEU A 209 15.54 -6.55 -36.24
C LEU A 209 15.89 -6.19 -34.79
N TYR A 210 17.10 -5.66 -34.57
CA TYR A 210 17.51 -5.21 -33.24
C TYR A 210 16.69 -4.02 -32.74
N LEU A 211 16.35 -3.08 -33.62
CA LEU A 211 15.46 -1.96 -33.26
C LEU A 211 14.07 -2.46 -32.83
N ALA A 212 13.51 -3.41 -33.54
CA ALA A 212 12.23 -4.04 -33.16
C ALA A 212 12.31 -4.76 -31.80
N MET A 213 13.46 -5.38 -31.48
CA MET A 213 13.68 -6.02 -30.18
C MET A 213 13.70 -5.04 -29.00
N LEU A 214 13.90 -3.74 -29.22
CA LEU A 214 13.90 -2.72 -28.15
C LEU A 214 12.49 -2.29 -27.74
N VAL A 215 11.49 -2.45 -28.58
CA VAL A 215 10.13 -1.91 -28.35
C VAL A 215 9.51 -2.47 -27.06
N MET A 216 9.54 -3.80 -26.91
CA MET A 216 8.94 -4.46 -25.74
C MET A 216 9.71 -4.16 -24.44
N PRO A 217 11.03 -4.29 -24.36
CA PRO A 217 11.78 -3.92 -23.16
C PRO A 217 11.58 -2.48 -22.71
N LEU A 218 11.56 -1.50 -23.62
CA LEU A 218 11.34 -0.10 -23.28
C LEU A 218 9.95 0.15 -22.68
N ARG A 219 8.90 -0.46 -23.24
CA ARG A 219 7.55 -0.39 -22.68
C ARG A 219 7.47 -1.07 -21.32
N ALA A 220 8.11 -2.22 -21.18
CA ALA A 220 8.10 -3.00 -19.93
C ALA A 220 8.84 -2.28 -18.80
N LEU A 221 9.93 -1.55 -19.07
CA LEU A 221 10.65 -0.78 -18.05
C LEU A 221 9.74 0.22 -17.33
N GLY A 222 8.91 0.97 -18.07
CA GLY A 222 7.93 1.89 -17.47
C GLY A 222 6.95 1.19 -16.54
N MET A 223 6.46 0.02 -16.94
CA MET A 223 5.57 -0.80 -16.12
C MET A 223 6.26 -1.29 -14.84
N TRP A 224 7.50 -1.76 -14.94
CA TRP A 224 8.26 -2.28 -13.79
C TRP A 224 8.67 -1.18 -12.82
N ILE A 225 8.96 0.03 -13.29
CA ILE A 225 9.18 1.19 -12.41
C ILE A 225 7.91 1.48 -11.60
N GLY A 226 6.74 1.49 -12.24
CA GLY A 226 5.47 1.66 -11.53
C GLY A 226 5.17 0.53 -10.53
N GLN A 227 5.56 -0.71 -10.83
CA GLN A 227 5.46 -1.82 -9.89
C GLN A 227 6.44 -1.70 -8.72
N ALA A 228 7.67 -1.22 -8.97
CA ALA A 228 8.64 -0.94 -7.91
C ALA A 228 8.09 0.09 -6.91
N GLN A 229 7.56 1.20 -7.41
CA GLN A 229 6.95 2.23 -6.55
C GLN A 229 5.81 1.69 -5.69
N ARG A 230 4.94 0.85 -6.27
CA ARG A 230 3.86 0.19 -5.51
C ARG A 230 4.41 -0.76 -4.45
N ALA A 231 5.41 -1.57 -4.80
CA ALA A 231 6.04 -2.50 -3.87
C ALA A 231 6.75 -1.77 -2.72
N THR A 232 7.41 -0.64 -3.01
CA THR A 232 8.04 0.21 -1.98
C THR A 232 6.97 0.77 -1.03
N ALA A 233 5.90 1.39 -1.55
CA ALA A 233 4.83 1.92 -0.71
C ALA A 233 4.14 0.83 0.13
N SER A 234 3.96 -0.39 -0.42
CA SER A 234 3.44 -1.53 0.33
C SER A 234 4.41 -2.00 1.40
N GLY A 235 5.71 -2.04 1.09
CA GLY A 235 6.76 -2.34 2.05
C GLY A 235 6.79 -1.36 3.21
N GLU A 236 6.75 -0.06 2.95
CA GLU A 236 6.69 0.99 3.98
C GLU A 236 5.51 0.78 4.93
N ARG A 237 4.31 0.48 4.43
CA ARG A 237 3.14 0.20 5.27
C ARG A 237 3.27 -1.08 6.11
N ILE A 238 3.94 -2.10 5.58
CA ILE A 238 4.23 -3.34 6.30
C ILE A 238 5.22 -3.06 7.42
N PHE A 239 6.32 -2.38 7.13
CA PHE A 239 7.35 -2.07 8.12
C PHE A 239 6.87 -1.09 9.18
N GLN A 240 5.93 -0.18 8.90
CA GLN A 240 5.24 0.61 9.93
C GLN A 240 4.61 -0.26 11.02
N VAL A 241 4.11 -1.46 10.68
CA VAL A 241 3.58 -2.38 11.70
C VAL A 241 4.69 -3.17 12.38
N VAL A 242 5.68 -3.64 11.63
CA VAL A 242 6.78 -4.46 12.17
C VAL A 242 7.64 -3.65 13.14
N ASP A 243 7.89 -2.39 12.82
CA ASP A 243 8.75 -1.48 13.58
C ASP A 243 7.98 -0.71 14.66
N GLU A 244 6.65 -0.87 14.74
CA GLU A 244 5.84 -0.21 15.77
C GLU A 244 6.34 -0.58 17.18
N PRO A 245 6.58 0.38 18.09
CA PRO A 245 7.03 0.07 19.44
C PRO A 245 5.95 -0.69 20.22
N GLU A 246 6.38 -1.66 21.03
CA GLU A 246 5.50 -2.35 21.97
C GLU A 246 5.37 -1.49 23.23
N GLU A 247 4.35 -0.63 23.29
CA GLU A 247 4.11 0.30 24.38
C GLU A 247 3.92 -0.42 25.73
N ILE A 248 3.31 -1.62 25.69
CA ILE A 248 3.06 -2.43 26.87
C ILE A 248 3.78 -3.77 26.70
N GLY A 249 4.83 -3.95 27.47
CA GLY A 249 5.66 -5.16 27.52
C GLY A 249 6.16 -5.41 28.94
N ASP A 250 6.82 -6.54 29.13
CA ASP A 250 7.47 -6.84 30.39
C ASP A 250 8.69 -5.93 30.58
N ALA A 251 8.78 -5.27 31.75
CA ALA A 251 9.96 -4.53 32.10
C ALA A 251 11.19 -5.49 32.27
N PRO A 252 12.42 -5.02 32.06
CA PRO A 252 13.61 -5.90 32.17
C PRO A 252 13.76 -6.57 33.54
N ASP A 253 13.20 -5.97 34.58
CA ASP A 253 13.17 -6.42 35.95
C ASP A 253 11.80 -6.93 36.43
N ALA A 254 10.88 -7.16 35.50
CA ALA A 254 9.53 -7.65 35.77
C ALA A 254 9.58 -9.01 36.51
N ARG A 255 8.74 -9.14 37.54
CA ARG A 255 8.65 -10.34 38.36
C ARG A 255 7.32 -11.03 38.15
N GLU A 256 7.26 -12.33 38.43
CA GLU A 256 5.97 -13.03 38.50
C GLU A 256 5.13 -12.50 39.66
N LEU A 257 3.82 -12.41 39.44
CA LEU A 257 2.87 -12.09 40.50
C LEU A 257 2.95 -13.18 41.60
N PRO A 258 3.35 -12.84 42.82
CA PRO A 258 3.40 -13.83 43.89
C PRO A 258 1.98 -14.34 44.22
N PRO A 259 1.86 -15.61 44.66
CA PRO A 259 0.59 -16.11 45.17
C PRO A 259 0.05 -15.22 46.30
N GLY A 260 -1.17 -14.75 46.15
CA GLY A 260 -1.76 -13.83 47.11
C GLY A 260 -3.30 -13.89 47.11
N PRO A 261 -3.95 -13.16 48.02
CA PRO A 261 -5.42 -13.15 48.13
C PRO A 261 -6.13 -12.45 46.96
N GLY A 262 -5.42 -11.64 46.15
CA GLY A 262 -6.00 -10.93 45.00
C GLY A 262 -6.64 -9.58 45.35
N ARG A 263 -6.06 -8.81 46.29
CA ARG A 263 -6.49 -7.44 46.59
C ARG A 263 -6.01 -6.50 45.50
N VAL A 264 -6.92 -5.76 44.89
CA VAL A 264 -6.59 -4.75 43.86
C VAL A 264 -6.79 -3.35 44.41
N VAL A 265 -5.76 -2.50 44.30
CA VAL A 265 -5.82 -1.11 44.76
C VAL A 265 -5.45 -0.15 43.64
N PHE A 266 -6.31 0.83 43.41
CA PHE A 266 -6.06 1.99 42.55
C PHE A 266 -5.70 3.16 43.47
N SER A 267 -4.58 3.84 43.20
CA SER A 267 -4.10 4.98 44.01
C SER A 267 -3.88 6.18 43.09
N ASN A 268 -4.70 7.22 43.25
CA ASN A 268 -4.68 8.47 42.48
C ASN A 268 -4.59 8.24 40.96
N VAL A 269 -5.37 7.30 40.45
CA VAL A 269 -5.27 6.88 39.06
C VAL A 269 -5.96 7.86 38.11
N THR A 270 -5.17 8.41 37.20
CA THR A 270 -5.68 9.18 36.05
C THR A 270 -5.34 8.45 34.77
N PHE A 271 -6.33 8.32 33.89
CA PHE A 271 -6.19 7.67 32.59
C PHE A 271 -7.15 8.23 31.55
N GLY A 272 -6.69 8.36 30.30
CA GLY A 272 -7.49 8.66 29.11
C GLY A 272 -6.93 7.97 27.88
N TYR A 273 -7.79 7.56 26.95
CA TYR A 273 -7.39 7.05 25.64
C TYR A 273 -6.74 8.15 24.78
N ASP A 274 -7.14 9.39 25.02
CA ASP A 274 -6.49 10.60 24.54
C ASP A 274 -5.82 11.29 25.75
N PRO A 275 -4.51 11.57 25.69
CA PRO A 275 -3.80 12.21 26.79
C PRO A 275 -4.41 13.55 27.25
N GLU A 276 -5.05 14.28 26.33
CA GLU A 276 -5.69 15.56 26.64
C GLU A 276 -7.10 15.43 27.24
N ARG A 277 -7.68 14.22 27.22
CA ARG A 277 -9.07 13.95 27.66
C ARG A 277 -9.12 12.78 28.63
N PRO A 278 -8.86 12.98 29.91
CA PRO A 278 -8.91 11.92 30.89
C PRO A 278 -10.35 11.36 31.03
N VAL A 279 -10.46 10.03 31.06
CA VAL A 279 -11.70 9.30 31.32
C VAL A 279 -11.83 8.96 32.82
N LEU A 280 -10.69 8.75 33.46
CA LEU A 280 -10.58 8.55 34.92
C LEU A 280 -9.67 9.66 35.46
N SER A 281 -10.09 10.34 36.54
CA SER A 281 -9.32 11.41 37.19
C SER A 281 -9.25 11.16 38.68
N ASP A 282 -8.06 11.04 39.20
CA ASP A 282 -7.75 10.89 40.64
C ASP A 282 -8.60 9.78 41.34
N VAL A 283 -8.68 8.62 40.71
CA VAL A 283 -9.50 7.50 41.20
C VAL A 283 -8.74 6.75 42.27
N ASP A 284 -9.32 6.69 43.47
CA ASP A 284 -8.89 5.86 44.59
C ASP A 284 -9.93 4.76 44.83
N LEU A 285 -9.51 3.49 44.77
CA LEU A 285 -10.41 2.34 44.91
C LEU A 285 -9.63 1.17 45.55
N ASP A 286 -10.18 0.58 46.60
CA ASP A 286 -9.64 -0.60 47.27
C ASP A 286 -10.63 -1.76 47.12
N LEU A 287 -10.25 -2.73 46.33
CA LEU A 287 -11.04 -3.95 46.06
C LEU A 287 -10.48 -5.09 46.92
N THR A 288 -11.16 -5.34 48.02
CA THR A 288 -10.76 -6.39 48.98
C THR A 288 -10.86 -7.78 48.33
N ALA A 289 -9.87 -8.61 48.59
CA ALA A 289 -9.81 -9.99 48.07
C ALA A 289 -11.06 -10.83 48.44
N GLY A 290 -11.45 -11.72 47.56
CA GLY A 290 -12.57 -12.66 47.74
C GLY A 290 -13.96 -12.03 47.70
N ARG A 291 -14.09 -10.75 47.37
CA ARG A 291 -15.39 -10.07 47.19
C ARG A 291 -15.72 -9.85 45.70
N VAL A 292 -17.01 -9.94 45.40
CA VAL A 292 -17.55 -9.52 44.10
C VAL A 292 -17.98 -8.06 44.24
N VAL A 293 -17.41 -7.21 43.37
CA VAL A 293 -17.70 -5.78 43.35
C VAL A 293 -18.39 -5.43 42.04
N ALA A 294 -19.53 -4.75 42.11
CA ALA A 294 -20.28 -4.27 40.94
C ALA A 294 -19.93 -2.78 40.68
N LEU A 295 -19.45 -2.46 39.45
CA LEU A 295 -19.28 -1.10 39.00
C LEU A 295 -20.57 -0.60 38.35
N ILE A 296 -21.23 0.39 38.96
CA ILE A 296 -22.51 0.96 38.49
C ILE A 296 -22.29 2.41 38.02
N GLY A 297 -22.93 2.82 36.97
CA GLY A 297 -22.84 4.19 36.43
C GLY A 297 -23.37 4.28 35.00
N HIS A 298 -23.52 5.51 34.50
CA HIS A 298 -23.96 5.76 33.12
C HIS A 298 -22.96 5.23 32.08
N THR A 299 -23.44 5.05 30.83
CA THR A 299 -22.56 4.76 29.69
C THR A 299 -21.52 5.89 29.57
N GLY A 300 -20.26 5.54 29.36
CA GLY A 300 -19.17 6.52 29.29
C GLY A 300 -18.54 6.93 30.63
N SER A 301 -19.01 6.41 31.79
CA SER A 301 -18.43 6.74 33.12
C SER A 301 -17.12 6.05 33.47
N GLY A 302 -16.45 5.40 32.51
CA GLY A 302 -15.10 4.80 32.73
C GLY A 302 -15.09 3.40 33.33
N LYS A 303 -16.24 2.71 33.55
CA LYS A 303 -16.29 1.36 34.16
C LYS A 303 -15.44 0.32 33.42
N THR A 304 -15.61 0.23 32.12
CA THR A 304 -14.84 -0.70 31.26
C THR A 304 -13.37 -0.32 31.27
N THR A 305 -13.07 0.97 31.29
CA THR A 305 -11.71 1.50 31.36
C THR A 305 -11.04 1.08 32.66
N LEU A 306 -11.73 1.23 33.81
CA LEU A 306 -11.21 0.81 35.10
C LEU A 306 -10.89 -0.70 35.11
N ALA A 307 -11.79 -1.53 34.59
CA ALA A 307 -11.59 -2.97 34.50
C ALA A 307 -10.40 -3.33 33.57
N ALA A 308 -10.18 -2.57 32.48
CA ALA A 308 -9.12 -2.80 31.53
C ALA A 308 -7.71 -2.45 32.07
N LEU A 309 -7.61 -1.62 33.11
CA LEU A 309 -6.35 -1.29 33.76
C LEU A 309 -5.83 -2.41 34.67
N VAL A 310 -6.69 -3.27 35.23
CA VAL A 310 -6.29 -4.38 36.10
C VAL A 310 -5.40 -5.39 35.36
N PRO A 311 -5.77 -5.93 34.18
CA PRO A 311 -4.91 -6.82 33.39
C PRO A 311 -3.83 -6.07 32.62
N ARG A 312 -3.63 -4.78 32.88
CA ARG A 312 -2.68 -3.91 32.18
C ARG A 312 -2.85 -3.95 30.66
N PHE A 313 -4.10 -3.74 30.18
CA PHE A 313 -4.34 -3.53 28.74
C PHE A 313 -3.91 -2.14 28.31
N TYR A 314 -3.85 -1.22 29.27
CA TYR A 314 -3.34 0.15 29.14
C TYR A 314 -2.52 0.48 30.41
N ASP A 315 -1.56 1.36 30.28
CA ASP A 315 -0.83 1.92 31.41
C ASP A 315 -1.45 3.25 31.86
N VAL A 316 -1.49 3.50 33.17
CA VAL A 316 -2.02 4.73 33.75
C VAL A 316 -1.13 5.93 33.43
N GLN A 317 -1.72 7.11 33.21
CA GLN A 317 -1.00 8.36 33.00
C GLN A 317 -0.37 8.89 34.30
N SER A 318 -1.10 8.77 35.42
CA SER A 318 -0.59 9.05 36.74
C SER A 318 -1.22 8.09 37.75
N GLY A 319 -0.58 7.99 38.94
CA GLY A 319 -0.97 7.03 39.96
C GLY A 319 -0.45 5.62 39.73
N SER A 320 -1.05 4.66 40.39
CA SER A 320 -0.65 3.26 40.30
C SER A 320 -1.84 2.31 40.51
N VAL A 321 -1.76 1.14 39.84
CA VAL A 321 -2.65 -0.02 40.09
C VAL A 321 -1.77 -1.12 40.68
N THR A 322 -2.16 -1.64 41.84
CA THR A 322 -1.41 -2.69 42.51
C THR A 322 -2.31 -3.92 42.73
N ILE A 323 -1.69 -5.10 42.65
CA ILE A 323 -2.30 -6.37 43.06
C ILE A 323 -1.46 -6.96 44.20
N ASP A 324 -2.10 -7.17 45.35
CA ASP A 324 -1.41 -7.63 46.60
C ASP A 324 -0.18 -6.78 46.95
N GLY A 325 -0.25 -5.47 46.66
CA GLY A 325 0.83 -4.52 46.92
C GLY A 325 1.92 -4.43 45.81
N ALA A 326 1.87 -5.27 44.78
CA ALA A 326 2.79 -5.20 43.66
C ALA A 326 2.18 -4.34 42.52
N ASP A 327 2.91 -3.33 42.03
CA ASP A 327 2.49 -2.51 40.87
C ASP A 327 2.44 -3.38 39.61
N VAL A 328 1.33 -3.32 38.90
CA VAL A 328 1.11 -4.11 37.67
C VAL A 328 2.17 -3.85 36.58
N ARG A 329 2.84 -2.68 36.60
CA ARG A 329 3.91 -2.33 35.66
C ARG A 329 5.21 -3.10 35.91
N GLY A 330 5.41 -3.56 37.15
CA GLY A 330 6.57 -4.36 37.55
C GLY A 330 6.34 -5.87 37.46
N LEU A 331 5.16 -6.31 36.98
CA LEU A 331 4.81 -7.72 36.87
C LEU A 331 4.91 -8.20 35.40
N THR A 332 5.24 -9.48 35.21
CA THR A 332 5.17 -10.09 33.89
C THR A 332 3.72 -10.20 33.45
N LEU A 333 3.44 -9.82 32.21
CA LEU A 333 2.08 -9.86 31.65
C LEU A 333 1.48 -11.28 31.69
N ALA A 334 2.33 -12.30 31.52
CA ALA A 334 1.92 -13.70 31.57
C ALA A 334 1.42 -14.10 32.97
N SER A 335 2.07 -13.64 34.05
CA SER A 335 1.63 -13.94 35.42
C SER A 335 0.42 -13.10 35.85
N LEU A 336 0.36 -11.83 35.38
CA LEU A 336 -0.72 -10.90 35.70
C LEU A 336 -2.07 -11.34 35.08
N ARG A 337 -2.03 -11.96 33.88
CA ARG A 337 -3.23 -12.36 33.12
C ARG A 337 -3.61 -13.83 33.27
N ARG A 338 -2.95 -14.56 34.12
CA ARG A 338 -3.23 -15.96 34.46
C ARG A 338 -4.23 -16.05 35.60
#